data_0115fa07675a959ade82d483e39ec289
#
_entry.id   0115fa07675a959ade82d483e39ec289
#
_cell.length_a   1.000
_cell.length_b   1.000
_cell.length_c   1.000
_cell.angle_alpha   90.00
_cell.angle_beta   90.00
_cell.angle_gamma   90.00
#
_symmetry.space_group_name_H-M   'P 1'
#
loop_
_entity.id
_entity.type
_entity.pdbx_description
1 polymer ?
#
loop_
_entity_poly.entity_id
_entity_poly.type
_entity_poly.pdbx_seq_one_letter_code
_entity_poly.pdbx_strand_id
1 'polypeptide(L)'
;IERDIRAATEAGADFVTLDGRGGATGASPVMLRDAASVPTLYALARARRCLDGLGSPASLVVTGGLRVASDIVKALALGADAVALATASLMALGCQQYRICGTGLCPMGIATQDPELRARLDVDAGAARVANFYRATFDDLRMFCRVMGHGSIGELGPEDLVTTDPAIAERCGIARA
;
A
#
# COMPACT_ATOMS: atom_id res chain seq x y z
N ILE A 1 -5.03 -4.15 16.13
CA ILE A 1 -5.39 -3.07 15.18
C ILE A 1 -6.24 -2.03 15.90
N GLU A 2 -7.48 -2.35 16.31
CA GLU A 2 -8.42 -1.37 16.88
C GLU A 2 -7.90 -0.71 18.17
N ARG A 3 -7.22 -1.49 19.02
CA ARG A 3 -6.61 -0.98 20.25
C ARG A 3 -5.49 0.03 19.94
N ASP A 4 -4.67 -0.26 18.94
CA ASP A 4 -3.55 0.60 18.54
C ASP A 4 -4.04 1.88 17.87
N ILE A 5 -5.07 1.77 17.02
CA ILE A 5 -5.73 2.91 16.39
C ILE A 5 -6.33 3.84 17.45
N ARG A 6 -7.05 3.28 18.42
CA ARG A 6 -7.60 4.06 19.54
C ARG A 6 -6.51 4.80 20.29
N ALA A 7 -5.43 4.13 20.66
CA ALA A 7 -4.32 4.77 21.38
C ALA A 7 -3.66 5.88 20.57
N ALA A 8 -3.46 5.67 19.25
CA ALA A 8 -2.92 6.70 18.37
C ALA A 8 -3.86 7.93 18.27
N THR A 9 -5.16 7.70 18.13
CA THR A 9 -6.19 8.75 18.08
C THR A 9 -6.26 9.53 19.38
N GLU A 10 -6.25 8.85 20.52
CA GLU A 10 -6.22 9.48 21.85
C GLU A 10 -4.95 10.29 22.09
N ALA A 11 -3.83 9.89 21.48
CA ALA A 11 -2.58 10.66 21.50
C ALA A 11 -2.57 11.86 20.53
N GLY A 12 -3.63 12.07 19.74
CA GLY A 12 -3.76 13.19 18.81
C GLY A 12 -3.04 12.99 17.47
N ALA A 13 -2.93 11.76 16.99
CA ALA A 13 -2.34 11.50 15.67
C ALA A 13 -3.20 12.10 14.55
N ASP A 14 -2.58 12.84 13.61
CA ASP A 14 -3.22 13.39 12.42
C ASP A 14 -3.49 12.31 11.36
N PHE A 15 -2.68 11.27 11.34
CA PHE A 15 -2.87 10.10 10.48
C PHE A 15 -2.33 8.84 11.13
N VAL A 16 -2.86 7.69 10.69
CA VAL A 16 -2.39 6.35 11.09
C VAL A 16 -2.02 5.59 9.84
N THR A 17 -0.81 5.02 9.81
CA THR A 17 -0.38 4.15 8.73
C THR A 17 -0.57 2.68 9.12
N LEU A 18 -1.37 1.97 8.32
CA LEU A 18 -1.62 0.55 8.46
C LEU A 18 -0.73 -0.23 7.49
N ASP A 19 0.20 -1.03 8.00
CA ASP A 19 1.03 -1.94 7.20
C ASP A 19 0.52 -3.38 7.34
N GLY A 20 -0.19 -3.85 6.32
CA GLY A 20 -0.79 -5.18 6.31
C GLY A 20 0.15 -6.27 5.80
N ARG A 21 -0.33 -7.53 5.79
CA ARG A 21 0.44 -8.68 5.28
C ARG A 21 0.82 -8.47 3.81
N GLY A 22 2.08 -8.72 3.50
CA GLY A 22 2.73 -8.41 2.23
C GLY A 22 3.62 -7.18 2.30
N GLY A 23 3.47 -6.36 3.37
CA GLY A 23 4.40 -5.31 3.75
C GLY A 23 5.46 -5.86 4.69
N ALA A 24 6.66 -5.43 4.51
CA ALA A 24 7.79 -5.51 5.41
C ALA A 24 9.03 -4.93 4.70
N THR A 25 10.02 -4.49 5.46
CA THR A 25 11.31 -4.09 4.90
C THR A 25 11.97 -5.24 4.12
N GLY A 26 12.72 -4.92 3.08
CA GLY A 26 13.47 -5.90 2.30
C GLY A 26 14.48 -6.73 3.12
N ALA A 27 14.89 -6.24 4.28
CA ALA A 27 15.76 -6.93 5.23
C ALA A 27 15.00 -7.88 6.18
N SER A 28 13.67 -7.85 6.18
CA SER A 28 12.86 -8.68 7.07
C SER A 28 13.00 -10.17 6.73
N PRO A 29 13.07 -11.06 7.74
CA PRO A 29 13.00 -12.50 7.52
C PRO A 29 11.74 -12.89 6.75
N VAL A 30 11.90 -13.81 5.77
CA VAL A 30 10.82 -14.23 4.88
C VAL A 30 9.58 -14.71 5.65
N MET A 31 9.79 -15.51 6.70
CA MET A 31 8.69 -16.06 7.52
C MET A 31 7.86 -14.96 8.20
N LEU A 32 8.49 -13.88 8.65
CA LEU A 32 7.76 -12.77 9.28
C LEU A 32 6.95 -11.99 8.24
N ARG A 33 7.54 -11.70 7.09
CA ARG A 33 6.87 -10.99 5.99
C ARG A 33 5.67 -11.77 5.45
N ASP A 34 5.79 -13.09 5.30
CA ASP A 34 4.81 -13.91 4.61
C ASP A 34 3.74 -14.49 5.57
N ALA A 35 4.04 -14.61 6.87
CA ALA A 35 3.17 -15.25 7.85
C ALA A 35 2.71 -14.34 9.00
N ALA A 36 3.44 -13.28 9.31
CA ALA A 36 3.03 -12.33 10.34
C ALA A 36 2.02 -11.31 9.82
N SER A 37 1.32 -10.63 10.72
CA SER A 37 0.31 -9.59 10.48
C SER A 37 -1.00 -10.07 9.82
N VAL A 38 -1.98 -9.18 9.76
CA VAL A 38 -3.29 -9.40 9.16
C VAL A 38 -3.22 -9.06 7.67
N PRO A 39 -3.87 -9.83 6.77
CA PRO A 39 -3.96 -9.46 5.36
C PRO A 39 -4.52 -8.05 5.18
N THR A 40 -3.86 -7.25 4.32
CA THR A 40 -4.11 -5.81 4.16
C THR A 40 -5.58 -5.47 3.96
N LEU A 41 -6.29 -6.23 3.13
CA LEU A 41 -7.72 -6.03 2.85
C LEU A 41 -8.58 -6.06 4.14
N TYR A 42 -8.42 -7.10 4.96
CA TYR A 42 -9.17 -7.24 6.21
C TYR A 42 -8.73 -6.25 7.28
N ALA A 43 -7.44 -5.93 7.32
CA ALA A 43 -6.90 -4.96 8.24
C ALA A 43 -7.45 -3.56 7.94
N LEU A 44 -7.51 -3.17 6.66
CA LEU A 44 -8.03 -1.88 6.20
C LEU A 44 -9.50 -1.70 6.57
N ALA A 45 -10.37 -2.66 6.22
CA ALA A 45 -11.80 -2.59 6.54
C ALA A 45 -12.07 -2.49 8.05
N ARG A 46 -11.26 -3.15 8.87
CA ARG A 46 -11.33 -3.05 10.34
C ARG A 46 -10.86 -1.69 10.85
N ALA A 47 -9.76 -1.19 10.30
CA ALA A 47 -9.18 0.10 10.67
C ALA A 47 -10.15 1.24 10.35
N ARG A 48 -10.74 1.25 9.15
CA ARG A 48 -11.73 2.25 8.74
C ARG A 48 -12.93 2.27 9.67
N ARG A 49 -13.56 1.12 9.91
CA ARG A 49 -14.68 1.03 10.85
C ARG A 49 -14.33 1.50 12.26
N CYS A 50 -13.10 1.24 12.71
CA CYS A 50 -12.66 1.71 14.01
C CYS A 50 -12.55 3.24 14.07
N LEU A 51 -11.91 3.87 13.09
CA LEU A 51 -11.79 5.33 13.01
C LEU A 51 -13.16 6.01 12.91
N ASP A 52 -14.05 5.47 12.07
CA ASP A 52 -15.43 5.98 11.92
C ASP A 52 -16.21 5.88 13.24
N GLY A 53 -16.12 4.73 13.91
CA GLY A 53 -16.77 4.51 15.20
C GLY A 53 -16.24 5.37 16.35
N LEU A 54 -15.01 5.89 16.20
CA LEU A 54 -14.40 6.84 17.13
C LEU A 54 -14.73 8.31 16.78
N GLY A 55 -15.31 8.57 15.61
CA GLY A 55 -15.48 9.92 15.08
C GLY A 55 -14.14 10.64 14.90
N SER A 56 -13.07 9.89 14.65
CA SER A 56 -11.71 10.43 14.55
C SER A 56 -11.50 11.15 13.22
N PRO A 57 -10.92 12.37 13.20
CA PRO A 57 -10.54 13.05 11.97
C PRO A 57 -9.22 12.53 11.37
N ALA A 58 -8.55 11.59 12.02
CA ALA A 58 -7.26 11.08 11.57
C ALA A 58 -7.38 10.35 10.21
N SER A 59 -6.48 10.68 9.29
CA SER A 59 -6.40 10.03 7.98
C SER A 59 -5.85 8.61 8.10
N LEU A 60 -6.39 7.69 7.31
CA LEU A 60 -5.94 6.29 7.21
C LEU A 60 -5.07 6.10 5.98
N VAL A 61 -3.78 5.92 6.20
CA VAL A 61 -2.83 5.53 5.16
C VAL A 61 -2.68 4.01 5.17
N VAL A 62 -2.75 3.37 4.01
CA VAL A 62 -2.57 1.93 3.92
C VAL A 62 -1.36 1.55 3.07
N THR A 63 -0.64 0.54 3.50
CA THR A 63 0.45 -0.12 2.77
C THR A 63 0.42 -1.63 3.04
N GLY A 64 1.29 -2.37 2.38
CA GLY A 64 1.40 -3.82 2.55
C GLY A 64 0.90 -4.61 1.35
N GLY A 65 1.81 -4.90 0.43
CA GLY A 65 1.56 -5.75 -0.73
C GLY A 65 0.88 -5.09 -1.92
N LEU A 66 0.49 -3.82 -1.84
CA LEU A 66 -0.15 -3.07 -2.93
C LEU A 66 0.90 -2.71 -4.00
N ARG A 67 0.56 -2.86 -5.30
CA ARG A 67 1.55 -2.75 -6.38
C ARG A 67 1.07 -2.02 -7.62
N VAL A 68 -0.17 -2.18 -8.01
CA VAL A 68 -0.74 -1.68 -9.27
C VAL A 68 -1.96 -0.80 -9.02
N ALA A 69 -2.40 -0.06 -10.03
CA ALA A 69 -3.51 0.87 -9.91
C ALA A 69 -4.80 0.21 -9.38
N SER A 70 -5.10 -1.02 -9.79
CA SER A 70 -6.27 -1.75 -9.29
C SER A 70 -6.21 -2.08 -7.79
N ASP A 71 -5.00 -2.27 -7.22
CA ASP A 71 -4.86 -2.45 -5.77
C ASP A 71 -5.15 -1.13 -5.05
N ILE A 72 -4.65 -0.02 -5.62
CA ILE A 72 -4.85 1.33 -5.07
C ILE A 72 -6.34 1.70 -5.07
N VAL A 73 -7.04 1.49 -6.19
CA VAL A 73 -8.49 1.74 -6.30
C VAL A 73 -9.27 0.95 -5.25
N LYS A 74 -8.99 -0.34 -5.10
CA LYS A 74 -9.64 -1.18 -4.09
C LYS A 74 -9.37 -0.70 -2.66
N ALA A 75 -8.14 -0.26 -2.39
CA ALA A 75 -7.79 0.25 -1.07
C ALA A 75 -8.50 1.57 -0.76
N LEU A 76 -8.56 2.50 -1.72
CA LEU A 76 -9.30 3.77 -1.58
C LEU A 76 -10.80 3.51 -1.41
N ALA A 77 -11.39 2.66 -2.24
CA ALA A 77 -12.81 2.29 -2.15
C ALA A 77 -13.16 1.59 -0.82
N LEU A 78 -12.23 0.90 -0.18
CA LEU A 78 -12.40 0.32 1.16
C LEU A 78 -12.14 1.31 2.30
N GLY A 79 -11.93 2.58 1.99
CA GLY A 79 -11.87 3.67 2.97
C GLY A 79 -10.45 4.05 3.41
N ALA A 80 -9.42 3.75 2.62
CA ALA A 80 -8.12 4.40 2.79
C ALA A 80 -8.17 5.83 2.26
N ASP A 81 -7.61 6.78 3.01
CA ASP A 81 -7.43 8.17 2.55
C ASP A 81 -6.19 8.31 1.67
N ALA A 82 -5.19 7.46 1.88
CA ALA A 82 -3.99 7.41 1.06
C ALA A 82 -3.38 6.00 0.98
N VAL A 83 -2.61 5.75 -0.06
CA VAL A 83 -1.91 4.47 -0.29
C VAL A 83 -0.42 4.72 -0.43
N ALA A 84 0.39 3.96 0.33
CA ALA A 84 1.84 3.98 0.24
C ALA A 84 2.35 2.74 -0.50
N LEU A 85 3.24 2.94 -1.47
CA LEU A 85 3.88 1.88 -2.24
C LEU A 85 5.37 1.80 -1.90
N ALA A 86 5.89 0.59 -1.69
CA ALA A 86 7.30 0.36 -1.45
C ALA A 86 7.93 -0.50 -2.56
N THR A 87 7.60 -1.79 -2.59
CA THR A 87 8.22 -2.76 -3.51
C THR A 87 8.02 -2.38 -4.98
N ALA A 88 6.83 -1.91 -5.37
CA ALA A 88 6.56 -1.50 -6.75
C ALA A 88 7.44 -0.34 -7.19
N SER A 89 7.60 0.67 -6.34
CA SER A 89 8.50 1.82 -6.60
C SER A 89 9.96 1.39 -6.66
N LEU A 90 10.40 0.48 -5.80
CA LEU A 90 11.75 -0.08 -5.84
C LEU A 90 12.00 -0.89 -7.14
N MET A 91 11.01 -1.66 -7.60
CA MET A 91 11.11 -2.39 -8.87
C MET A 91 11.20 -1.42 -10.06
N ALA A 92 10.41 -0.36 -10.05
CA ALA A 92 10.49 0.70 -11.05
C ALA A 92 11.87 1.39 -11.03
N LEU A 93 12.47 1.60 -9.85
CA LEU A 93 13.83 2.13 -9.70
C LEU A 93 14.89 1.20 -10.32
N GLY A 94 14.66 -0.12 -10.34
CA GLY A 94 15.58 -1.12 -10.87
C GLY A 94 15.91 -2.27 -9.91
N CYS A 95 15.18 -2.40 -8.80
CA CYS A 95 15.34 -3.50 -7.86
C CYS A 95 14.99 -4.85 -8.52
N GLN A 96 15.92 -5.79 -8.53
CA GLN A 96 15.75 -7.14 -9.09
C GLN A 96 15.25 -8.15 -8.05
N GLN A 97 14.92 -7.70 -6.84
CA GLN A 97 14.39 -8.54 -5.76
C GLN A 97 15.28 -9.73 -5.34
N TYR A 98 16.58 -9.55 -5.32
CA TYR A 98 17.53 -10.57 -4.83
C TYR A 98 17.33 -10.96 -3.37
N ARG A 99 16.59 -10.15 -2.61
CA ARG A 99 16.23 -10.43 -1.20
C ARG A 99 17.43 -10.56 -0.25
N ILE A 100 18.52 -9.90 -0.56
CA ILE A 100 19.75 -9.83 0.27
C ILE A 100 19.93 -8.45 0.92
N CYS A 101 18.87 -7.66 1.02
CA CYS A 101 18.92 -6.29 1.57
C CYS A 101 19.53 -6.23 2.96
N GLY A 102 19.28 -7.25 3.81
CA GLY A 102 19.82 -7.33 5.17
C GLY A 102 21.33 -7.53 5.25
N THR A 103 22.00 -7.91 4.17
CA THR A 103 23.45 -8.09 4.13
C THR A 103 24.22 -6.81 3.84
N GLY A 104 23.54 -5.78 3.32
CA GLY A 104 24.18 -4.57 2.82
C GLY A 104 24.94 -4.75 1.48
N LEU A 105 24.85 -5.91 0.84
CA LEU A 105 25.56 -6.25 -0.39
C LEU A 105 24.65 -6.23 -1.62
N CYS A 106 23.74 -5.26 -1.69
CA CYS A 106 22.81 -5.14 -2.80
C CYS A 106 23.54 -4.91 -4.13
N PRO A 107 23.45 -5.85 -5.11
CA PRO A 107 24.19 -5.72 -6.37
C PRO A 107 23.64 -4.62 -7.29
N MET A 108 22.43 -4.12 -7.00
CA MET A 108 21.79 -3.02 -7.73
C MET A 108 22.12 -1.64 -7.18
N GLY A 109 22.96 -1.54 -6.13
CA GLY A 109 23.34 -0.27 -5.53
C GLY A 109 22.25 0.43 -4.69
N ILE A 110 21.09 -0.24 -4.46
CA ILE A 110 19.93 0.39 -3.79
C ILE A 110 20.04 0.26 -2.26
N ALA A 111 20.21 -0.97 -1.75
CA ALA A 111 20.26 -1.26 -0.32
C ALA A 111 21.69 -1.62 0.12
N THR A 112 22.61 -0.67 -0.01
CA THR A 112 24.03 -0.83 0.35
C THR A 112 24.64 0.49 0.72
N GLN A 113 25.70 0.47 1.55
CA GLN A 113 26.57 1.61 1.84
C GLN A 113 27.94 1.45 1.18
N ASP A 114 28.23 0.29 0.56
CA ASP A 114 29.45 0.05 -0.17
C ASP A 114 29.56 1.00 -1.38
N PRO A 115 30.64 1.81 -1.51
CA PRO A 115 30.77 2.80 -2.57
C PRO A 115 30.78 2.19 -3.98
N GLU A 116 31.40 1.02 -4.16
CA GLU A 116 31.49 0.36 -5.46
C GLU A 116 30.13 -0.19 -5.90
N LEU A 117 29.37 -0.74 -4.95
CA LEU A 117 28.01 -1.21 -5.22
C LEU A 117 27.07 -0.03 -5.45
N ARG A 118 27.16 1.05 -4.67
CA ARG A 118 26.34 2.26 -4.86
C ARG A 118 26.54 2.90 -6.23
N ALA A 119 27.78 2.90 -6.73
CA ALA A 119 28.10 3.46 -8.05
C ALA A 119 27.38 2.74 -9.21
N ARG A 120 26.79 1.56 -8.98
CA ARG A 120 26.01 0.81 -10.00
C ARG A 120 24.62 1.39 -10.24
N LEU A 121 24.09 2.18 -9.30
CA LEU A 121 22.80 2.82 -9.44
C LEU A 121 22.92 4.10 -10.26
N ASP A 122 22.43 4.07 -11.51
CA ASP A 122 22.22 5.28 -12.29
C ASP A 122 20.96 6.00 -11.73
N VAL A 123 21.21 7.10 -11.01
CA VAL A 123 20.18 7.84 -10.29
C VAL A 123 19.19 8.52 -11.26
N ASP A 124 19.69 9.12 -12.34
CA ASP A 124 18.87 9.86 -13.30
C ASP A 124 17.96 8.91 -14.09
N ALA A 125 18.53 7.80 -14.60
CA ALA A 125 17.74 6.76 -15.24
C ALA A 125 16.76 6.11 -14.27
N GLY A 126 17.14 5.90 -13.03
CA GLY A 126 16.27 5.40 -11.97
C GLY A 126 15.10 6.33 -11.69
N ALA A 127 15.36 7.61 -11.53
CA ALA A 127 14.34 8.65 -11.32
C ALA A 127 13.35 8.72 -12.50
N ALA A 128 13.86 8.67 -13.75
CA ALA A 128 13.01 8.66 -14.94
C ALA A 128 12.06 7.44 -14.96
N ARG A 129 12.56 6.24 -14.63
CA ARG A 129 11.74 5.02 -14.55
C ARG A 129 10.65 5.13 -13.48
N VAL A 130 10.98 5.60 -12.29
CA VAL A 130 10.02 5.81 -11.19
C VAL A 130 8.97 6.84 -11.59
N ALA A 131 9.36 7.95 -12.20
CA ALA A 131 8.44 8.97 -12.68
C ALA A 131 7.48 8.41 -13.73
N ASN A 132 7.95 7.59 -14.67
CA ASN A 132 7.11 6.94 -15.68
C ASN A 132 6.14 5.94 -15.04
N PHE A 133 6.60 5.14 -14.07
CA PHE A 133 5.74 4.23 -13.32
C PHE A 133 4.57 4.98 -12.66
N TYR A 134 4.84 6.07 -11.96
CA TYR A 134 3.78 6.84 -11.31
C TYR A 134 2.87 7.55 -12.29
N ARG A 135 3.39 8.09 -13.42
CA ARG A 135 2.51 8.67 -14.47
C ARG A 135 1.53 7.63 -15.00
N ALA A 136 2.01 6.44 -15.38
CA ALA A 136 1.15 5.36 -15.85
C ALA A 136 0.13 4.94 -14.77
N THR A 137 0.57 4.80 -13.52
CA THR A 137 -0.32 4.49 -12.39
C THR A 137 -1.42 5.54 -12.23
N PHE A 138 -1.10 6.83 -12.31
CA PHE A 138 -2.10 7.90 -12.21
C PHE A 138 -3.05 7.93 -13.41
N ASP A 139 -2.58 7.61 -14.60
CA ASP A 139 -3.45 7.53 -15.80
C ASP A 139 -4.43 6.36 -15.67
N ASP A 140 -3.97 5.22 -15.16
CA ASP A 140 -4.84 4.08 -14.85
C ASP A 140 -5.87 4.43 -13.75
N LEU A 141 -5.47 5.12 -12.67
CA LEU A 141 -6.40 5.57 -11.62
C LEU A 141 -7.49 6.49 -12.19
N ARG A 142 -7.12 7.45 -13.04
CA ARG A 142 -8.09 8.32 -13.73
C ARG A 142 -9.05 7.51 -14.60
N MET A 143 -8.54 6.49 -15.28
CA MET A 143 -9.36 5.61 -16.11
C MET A 143 -10.38 4.85 -15.24
N PHE A 144 -9.96 4.27 -14.11
CA PHE A 144 -10.87 3.59 -13.17
C PHE A 144 -11.97 4.54 -12.69
N CYS A 145 -11.63 5.74 -12.22
CA CYS A 145 -12.64 6.71 -11.78
C CYS A 145 -13.66 7.03 -12.88
N ARG A 146 -13.18 7.28 -14.10
CA ARG A 146 -14.07 7.59 -15.24
C ARG A 146 -15.01 6.43 -15.59
N VAL A 147 -14.51 5.20 -15.58
CA VAL A 147 -15.33 4.00 -15.87
C VAL A 147 -16.40 3.80 -14.81
N MET A 148 -16.11 4.14 -13.55
CA MET A 148 -17.07 4.06 -12.44
C MET A 148 -17.99 5.31 -12.34
N GLY A 149 -17.78 6.33 -13.20
CA GLY A 149 -18.60 7.54 -13.22
C GLY A 149 -18.17 8.60 -12.22
N HIS A 150 -16.97 8.48 -11.65
CA HIS A 150 -16.44 9.40 -10.65
C HIS A 150 -15.55 10.49 -11.26
N GLY A 151 -15.61 11.70 -10.68
CA GLY A 151 -14.77 12.86 -11.04
C GLY A 151 -13.44 12.88 -10.30
N SER A 152 -13.35 12.17 -9.15
CA SER A 152 -12.15 12.12 -8.31
C SER A 152 -12.01 10.79 -7.58
N ILE A 153 -10.79 10.51 -7.11
CA ILE A 153 -10.51 9.31 -6.30
C ILE A 153 -11.18 9.37 -4.91
N GLY A 154 -11.56 10.54 -4.43
CA GLY A 154 -12.26 10.72 -3.16
C GLY A 154 -13.75 10.34 -3.22
N GLU A 155 -14.27 10.05 -4.40
CA GLU A 155 -15.65 9.58 -4.60
C GLU A 155 -15.74 8.05 -4.61
N LEU A 156 -14.59 7.35 -4.61
CA LEU A 156 -14.55 5.89 -4.56
C LEU A 156 -15.07 5.38 -3.22
N GLY A 157 -15.98 4.39 -3.27
CA GLY A 157 -16.59 3.81 -2.09
C GLY A 157 -16.78 2.29 -2.18
N PRO A 158 -17.22 1.65 -1.08
CA PRO A 158 -17.48 0.21 -1.05
C PRO A 158 -18.52 -0.25 -2.09
N GLU A 159 -19.40 0.65 -2.53
CA GLU A 159 -20.42 0.44 -3.56
C GLU A 159 -19.81 0.20 -4.95
N ASP A 160 -18.58 0.65 -5.19
CA ASP A 160 -17.84 0.40 -6.43
C ASP A 160 -17.19 -0.99 -6.48
N LEU A 161 -17.29 -1.74 -5.38
CA LEU A 161 -16.64 -3.03 -5.23
C LEU A 161 -17.62 -4.18 -5.21
N VAL A 162 -17.25 -5.26 -5.86
CA VAL A 162 -17.98 -6.53 -5.84
C VAL A 162 -17.00 -7.68 -5.68
N THR A 163 -17.40 -8.75 -5.01
CA THR A 163 -16.57 -9.95 -4.83
C THR A 163 -17.40 -11.22 -4.97
N THR A 164 -16.78 -12.29 -5.43
CA THR A 164 -17.34 -13.66 -5.43
C THR A 164 -17.08 -14.40 -4.12
N ASP A 165 -16.13 -13.90 -3.29
CA ASP A 165 -15.77 -14.52 -2.01
C ASP A 165 -16.72 -14.03 -0.90
N PRO A 166 -17.52 -14.93 -0.29
CA PRO A 166 -18.44 -14.55 0.77
C PRO A 166 -17.75 -14.00 2.03
N ALA A 167 -16.55 -14.48 2.36
CA ALA A 167 -15.84 -13.99 3.53
C ALA A 167 -15.30 -12.57 3.31
N ILE A 168 -14.90 -12.22 2.10
CA ILE A 168 -14.51 -10.85 1.74
C ILE A 168 -15.75 -9.95 1.77
N ALA A 169 -16.86 -10.37 1.16
CA ALA A 169 -18.11 -9.59 1.17
C ALA A 169 -18.53 -9.23 2.60
N GLU A 170 -18.64 -10.22 3.47
CA GLU A 170 -19.05 -10.04 4.86
C GLU A 170 -18.08 -9.16 5.66
N ARG A 171 -16.78 -9.48 5.59
CA ARG A 171 -15.77 -8.82 6.42
C ARG A 171 -15.41 -7.41 5.96
N CYS A 172 -15.50 -7.13 4.67
CA CYS A 172 -15.21 -5.82 4.09
C CYS A 172 -16.47 -4.96 3.90
N GLY A 173 -17.66 -5.55 3.96
CA GLY A 173 -18.93 -4.82 3.80
C GLY A 173 -19.18 -4.41 2.35
N ILE A 174 -18.78 -5.25 1.38
CA ILE A 174 -18.96 -4.99 -0.06
C ILE A 174 -19.94 -5.98 -0.67
N ALA A 175 -20.51 -5.63 -1.82
CA ALA A 175 -21.48 -6.46 -2.52
C ALA A 175 -20.90 -7.81 -2.95
N ARG A 176 -21.76 -8.84 -2.94
CA ARG A 176 -21.43 -10.15 -3.51
C ARG A 176 -22.03 -10.26 -4.91
N ALA A 177 -21.23 -10.73 -5.88
CA ALA A 177 -21.67 -11.09 -7.22
C ALA A 177 -22.45 -12.41 -7.21
#